data_5135a7d215c5d07a5f785763b3ce36e3
#
_entry.id   5135a7d215c5d07a5f785763b3ce36e3
#
_cell.length_a   1.000
_cell.length_b   1.000
_cell.length_c   1.000
_cell.angle_alpha   90.00
_cell.angle_beta   90.00
_cell.angle_gamma   90.00
#
_symmetry.space_group_name_H-M   'P 1'
#
loop_
_entity.id
_entity.type
_entity.pdbx_description
1 polymer ?
#
loop_
_entity_poly.entity_id
_entity_poly.type
_entity_poly.pdbx_seq_one_letter_code
_entity_poly.pdbx_strand_id
1 'polypeptide(L)'
;MLLRLILPLITLAFLWPCLPAPARADGERAHVAYTGVYLMGNARTKGNFPVYLRNQRALRDALRVEMKRVDEQGLLPFKLIFDTDMEEVKLRLDNTLSLALVVVRDDVGAESFNAAGTQINKTIVNVGITAILYDTRMINGQDRNTVVFSFPLVGYAQRLDGEKKCSDAEIDSLFIGSAVTALRENIVQRLARVTLSDIFGTVTQASAAAATVDLGATSGLEEGQRVYFLAAGKKVAAGTIVKLGKKSAVVEVPNGFAPRPGMKVRATNMRASSEETFQVVEVRVSSRKAAKLFPQEVIGPQAAQWFSNFLTDRGGKVVLPSRVGGEWDQSATGTAFTLVDRGGLEHRFELPPPRYPVSLDLTGVSSKVTESNDVNDVCMFKVWLKVSIPAMKYEKEFNAFSSKTLVKGVQSFEEKNELFDLLYQLTAKAAREAEI
;
A
#
# COMPACT_ATOMS: atom_id res chain seq x y z
N MET A 1 -62.67 16.11 -6.38
CA MET A 1 -61.94 16.44 -7.61
C MET A 1 -60.45 16.41 -7.31
N LEU A 2 -59.85 15.25 -7.56
CA LEU A 2 -58.44 14.93 -7.25
C LEU A 2 -57.56 15.45 -8.38
N LEU A 3 -56.59 16.29 -8.06
CA LEU A 3 -55.50 16.61 -8.97
C LEU A 3 -54.21 15.93 -8.45
N ARG A 4 -53.82 14.84 -9.09
CA ARG A 4 -52.51 14.17 -8.87
C ARG A 4 -51.46 14.95 -9.66
N LEU A 5 -50.55 15.57 -8.95
CA LEU A 5 -49.31 16.08 -9.51
C LEU A 5 -48.24 14.95 -9.39
N ILE A 6 -47.87 14.40 -10.52
CA ILE A 6 -46.76 13.48 -10.69
C ILE A 6 -45.52 14.35 -10.97
N LEU A 7 -44.61 14.40 -10.02
CA LEU A 7 -43.27 14.93 -10.24
C LEU A 7 -42.41 13.84 -10.89
N PRO A 8 -41.78 14.09 -12.03
CA PRO A 8 -40.80 13.15 -12.55
C PRO A 8 -39.49 13.30 -11.75
N LEU A 9 -39.06 12.21 -11.14
CA LEU A 9 -37.72 12.04 -10.60
C LEU A 9 -36.73 12.11 -11.78
N ILE A 10 -36.02 13.22 -11.91
CA ILE A 10 -34.87 13.32 -12.81
C ILE A 10 -33.70 12.63 -12.10
N THR A 11 -33.45 11.39 -12.44
CA THR A 11 -32.20 10.68 -12.15
C THR A 11 -31.10 11.32 -13.00
N LEU A 12 -30.37 12.28 -12.43
CA LEU A 12 -29.10 12.73 -13.00
C LEU A 12 -28.10 11.59 -12.83
N ALA A 13 -28.03 10.73 -13.84
CA ALA A 13 -26.89 9.86 -14.02
C ALA A 13 -25.68 10.77 -14.33
N PHE A 14 -24.81 10.94 -13.38
CA PHE A 14 -23.48 11.46 -13.60
C PHE A 14 -22.75 10.50 -14.54
N LEU A 15 -22.88 10.74 -15.84
CA LEU A 15 -21.97 10.24 -16.84
C LEU A 15 -20.61 10.93 -16.56
N TRP A 16 -19.81 10.29 -15.73
CA TRP A 16 -18.39 10.59 -15.68
C TRP A 16 -17.86 10.27 -17.09
N PRO A 17 -17.30 11.24 -17.82
CA PRO A 17 -16.66 10.91 -19.08
C PRO A 17 -15.50 9.98 -18.73
N CYS A 18 -15.65 8.69 -19.10
CA CYS A 18 -14.51 7.81 -19.27
C CYS A 18 -13.64 8.47 -20.35
N LEU A 19 -12.72 9.34 -19.94
CA LEU A 19 -11.66 9.76 -20.82
C LEU A 19 -10.96 8.47 -21.26
N PRO A 20 -10.98 8.12 -22.54
CA PRO A 20 -10.22 6.99 -23.01
C PRO A 20 -8.79 7.26 -22.58
N ALA A 21 -8.20 6.30 -21.86
CA ALA A 21 -6.77 6.32 -21.59
C ALA A 21 -6.08 6.59 -22.93
N PRO A 22 -5.13 7.56 -23.01
CA PRO A 22 -4.47 7.86 -24.26
C PRO A 22 -3.95 6.56 -24.84
N ALA A 23 -4.43 6.20 -26.04
CA ALA A 23 -3.95 5.02 -26.75
C ALA A 23 -2.43 5.18 -26.86
N ARG A 24 -1.69 4.46 -26.01
CA ARG A 24 -0.24 4.37 -26.13
C ARG A 24 0.01 3.72 -27.49
N ALA A 25 0.79 4.39 -28.33
CA ALA A 25 1.39 3.77 -29.48
C ALA A 25 1.92 2.39 -29.09
N ASP A 26 1.78 1.37 -29.95
CA ASP A 26 2.12 -0.04 -29.76
C ASP A 26 3.60 -0.30 -29.36
N GLY A 27 4.04 0.34 -28.30
CA GLY A 27 5.26 0.01 -27.56
C GLY A 27 4.97 -1.15 -26.62
N GLU A 28 5.79 -2.17 -26.71
CA GLU A 28 5.76 -3.32 -25.82
C GLU A 28 5.65 -2.86 -24.36
N ARG A 29 4.56 -3.20 -23.69
CA ARG A 29 4.34 -2.82 -22.28
C ARG A 29 5.45 -3.40 -21.43
N ALA A 30 5.97 -2.63 -20.47
CA ALA A 30 6.93 -3.15 -19.50
C ALA A 30 6.33 -4.37 -18.78
N HIS A 31 7.17 -5.37 -18.53
CA HIS A 31 6.75 -6.56 -17.80
C HIS A 31 7.12 -6.44 -16.33
N VAL A 32 6.19 -6.81 -15.43
CA VAL A 32 6.38 -6.83 -13.99
C VAL A 32 6.01 -8.22 -13.46
N ALA A 33 6.92 -8.86 -12.74
CA ALA A 33 6.67 -10.17 -12.16
C ALA A 33 5.74 -10.04 -10.94
N TYR A 34 4.61 -10.74 -10.95
CA TYR A 34 3.78 -10.88 -9.73
C TYR A 34 4.34 -12.00 -8.86
N THR A 35 4.95 -11.64 -7.74
CA THR A 35 5.65 -12.58 -6.85
C THR A 35 4.77 -13.16 -5.75
N GLY A 36 3.52 -12.69 -5.63
CA GLY A 36 2.54 -13.28 -4.73
C GLY A 36 2.32 -12.50 -3.44
N VAL A 37 1.94 -13.23 -2.39
CA VAL A 37 1.56 -12.66 -1.09
C VAL A 37 2.61 -13.02 -0.05
N TYR A 38 3.08 -12.01 0.66
CA TYR A 38 4.06 -12.08 1.75
C TYR A 38 3.44 -11.62 3.06
N LEU A 39 4.10 -11.95 4.15
CA LEU A 39 3.79 -11.44 5.48
C LEU A 39 4.85 -10.42 5.90
N MET A 40 4.42 -9.30 6.47
CA MET A 40 5.34 -8.33 7.07
C MET A 40 5.90 -8.89 8.38
N GLY A 41 7.23 -8.84 8.52
CA GLY A 41 7.90 -9.30 9.72
C GLY A 41 8.85 -10.46 9.46
N ASN A 42 9.33 -11.09 10.51
CA ASN A 42 10.21 -12.25 10.48
C ASN A 42 9.47 -13.52 10.92
N ALA A 43 10.16 -14.64 10.95
CA ALA A 43 9.56 -15.91 11.37
C ALA A 43 8.99 -15.88 12.80
N ARG A 44 9.45 -14.97 13.68
CA ARG A 44 8.97 -14.82 15.07
C ARG A 44 7.63 -14.09 15.14
N THR A 45 7.33 -13.22 14.19
CA THR A 45 6.08 -12.44 14.16
C THR A 45 4.90 -13.17 13.53
N LYS A 46 5.11 -14.34 12.95
CA LYS A 46 4.02 -15.15 12.35
C LYS A 46 2.84 -15.35 13.29
N GLY A 47 3.07 -15.53 14.59
CA GLY A 47 2.02 -15.71 15.60
C GLY A 47 1.05 -14.52 15.71
N ASN A 48 1.42 -13.35 15.21
CA ASN A 48 0.60 -12.13 15.24
C ASN A 48 -0.44 -12.06 14.09
N PHE A 49 -0.47 -13.05 13.19
CA PHE A 49 -1.34 -13.10 12.03
C PHE A 49 -2.15 -14.40 11.95
N PRO A 50 -3.00 -14.69 12.95
CA PRO A 50 -3.66 -16.01 13.06
C PRO A 50 -4.65 -16.25 11.93
N VAL A 51 -5.38 -15.23 11.47
CA VAL A 51 -6.38 -15.39 10.40
C VAL A 51 -5.69 -15.57 9.06
N TYR A 52 -4.65 -14.79 8.78
CA TYR A 52 -3.83 -14.96 7.58
C TYR A 52 -3.22 -16.36 7.49
N LEU A 53 -2.58 -16.84 8.56
CA LEU A 53 -1.91 -18.13 8.55
C LEU A 53 -2.89 -19.28 8.28
N ARG A 54 -4.09 -19.23 8.86
CA ARG A 54 -5.16 -20.20 8.63
C ARG A 54 -5.66 -20.14 7.17
N ASN A 55 -5.66 -18.96 6.54
CA ASN A 55 -6.23 -18.71 5.23
C ASN A 55 -5.20 -18.43 4.13
N GLN A 56 -3.93 -18.64 4.39
CA GLN A 56 -2.83 -18.23 3.52
C GLN A 56 -2.99 -18.68 2.07
N ARG A 57 -3.41 -19.93 1.85
CA ARG A 57 -3.63 -20.47 0.50
C ARG A 57 -4.83 -19.81 -0.18
N ALA A 58 -5.97 -19.78 0.51
CA ALA A 58 -7.21 -19.26 -0.04
C ALA A 58 -7.10 -17.75 -0.37
N LEU A 59 -6.49 -16.97 0.53
CA LEU A 59 -6.24 -15.54 0.29
C LEU A 59 -5.33 -15.34 -0.92
N ARG A 60 -4.22 -16.06 -1.00
CA ARG A 60 -3.29 -15.96 -2.13
C ARG A 60 -3.96 -16.27 -3.45
N ASP A 61 -4.74 -17.36 -3.50
CA ASP A 61 -5.42 -17.79 -4.71
C ASP A 61 -6.49 -16.76 -5.12
N ALA A 62 -7.24 -16.21 -4.16
CA ALA A 62 -8.24 -15.16 -4.42
C ALA A 62 -7.60 -13.86 -4.94
N LEU A 63 -6.55 -13.38 -4.30
CA LEU A 63 -5.84 -12.17 -4.74
C LEU A 63 -5.17 -12.36 -6.11
N ARG A 64 -4.63 -13.56 -6.38
CA ARG A 64 -4.05 -13.90 -7.68
C ARG A 64 -5.09 -13.88 -8.80
N VAL A 65 -6.27 -14.45 -8.57
CA VAL A 65 -7.38 -14.43 -9.53
C VAL A 65 -7.76 -12.98 -9.86
N GLU A 66 -7.87 -12.14 -8.84
CA GLU A 66 -8.21 -10.73 -9.05
C GLU A 66 -7.10 -9.97 -9.81
N MET A 67 -5.83 -10.22 -9.52
CA MET A 67 -4.70 -9.62 -10.24
C MET A 67 -4.67 -10.07 -11.72
N LYS A 68 -4.94 -11.35 -12.00
CA LYS A 68 -5.07 -11.83 -13.38
C LYS A 68 -6.20 -11.13 -14.12
N ARG A 69 -7.36 -10.98 -13.47
CA ARG A 69 -8.51 -10.27 -14.05
C ARG A 69 -8.16 -8.82 -14.44
N VAL A 70 -7.45 -8.11 -13.57
CA VAL A 70 -7.02 -6.73 -13.82
C VAL A 70 -6.02 -6.65 -14.99
N ASP A 71 -5.09 -7.59 -15.08
CA ASP A 71 -4.11 -7.67 -16.16
C ASP A 71 -4.76 -8.00 -17.51
N GLU A 72 -5.64 -9.01 -17.54
CA GLU A 72 -6.39 -9.43 -18.74
C GLU A 72 -7.28 -8.30 -19.29
N GLN A 73 -7.82 -7.46 -18.42
CA GLN A 73 -8.58 -6.27 -18.80
C GLN A 73 -7.71 -5.14 -19.35
N GLY A 74 -6.38 -5.29 -19.30
CA GLY A 74 -5.44 -4.27 -19.78
C GLY A 74 -5.45 -2.97 -19.00
N LEU A 75 -5.89 -3.00 -17.74
CA LEU A 75 -6.07 -1.81 -16.90
C LEU A 75 -4.77 -1.29 -16.30
N LEU A 76 -3.68 -2.06 -16.35
CA LEU A 76 -2.37 -1.70 -15.83
C LEU A 76 -1.48 -1.07 -16.91
N PRO A 77 -0.56 -0.15 -16.53
CA PRO A 77 0.40 0.46 -17.47
C PRO A 77 1.51 -0.51 -17.89
N PHE A 78 1.55 -1.71 -17.33
CA PHE A 78 2.50 -2.80 -17.59
C PHE A 78 1.74 -4.13 -17.68
N LYS A 79 2.40 -5.18 -18.18
CA LYS A 79 1.87 -6.53 -18.19
C LYS A 79 2.40 -7.31 -16.98
N LEU A 80 1.51 -8.03 -16.29
CA LEU A 80 1.91 -8.92 -15.20
C LEU A 80 2.35 -10.28 -15.74
N ILE A 81 3.43 -10.81 -15.17
CA ILE A 81 3.93 -12.16 -15.37
C ILE A 81 3.66 -12.96 -14.11
N PHE A 82 2.99 -14.10 -14.25
CA PHE A 82 2.65 -14.99 -13.14
C PHE A 82 3.52 -16.25 -13.17
N ASP A 83 3.84 -16.80 -12.00
CA ASP A 83 4.73 -17.97 -11.85
C ASP A 83 4.33 -19.25 -12.61
N THR A 84 3.13 -19.29 -13.20
CA THR A 84 2.62 -20.49 -13.88
C THR A 84 3.03 -20.60 -15.34
N ASP A 85 3.55 -19.53 -15.92
CA ASP A 85 3.89 -19.52 -17.34
C ASP A 85 5.42 -19.70 -17.51
N MET A 86 5.85 -20.92 -17.86
CA MET A 86 7.28 -21.29 -17.94
C MET A 86 8.06 -20.42 -18.94
N GLU A 87 7.45 -19.96 -20.02
CA GLU A 87 8.10 -19.02 -20.95
C GLU A 87 8.23 -17.63 -20.33
N GLU A 88 7.26 -17.20 -19.53
CA GLU A 88 7.31 -15.95 -18.80
C GLU A 88 8.28 -15.98 -17.62
N VAL A 89 8.60 -17.17 -17.07
CA VAL A 89 9.68 -17.32 -16.08
C VAL A 89 11.03 -16.90 -16.65
N LYS A 90 11.31 -17.18 -17.93
CA LYS A 90 12.51 -16.69 -18.60
C LYS A 90 12.51 -15.16 -18.71
N LEU A 91 11.37 -14.56 -19.04
CA LEU A 91 11.21 -13.10 -19.05
C LEU A 91 11.38 -12.50 -17.65
N ARG A 92 10.96 -13.22 -16.61
CA ARG A 92 11.15 -12.82 -15.22
C ARG A 92 12.62 -12.75 -14.81
N LEU A 93 13.43 -13.71 -15.22
CA LEU A 93 14.88 -13.68 -14.98
C LEU A 93 15.56 -12.48 -15.66
N ASP A 94 14.92 -11.96 -16.70
CA ASP A 94 15.38 -10.81 -17.45
C ASP A 94 14.79 -9.49 -16.95
N ASN A 95 13.74 -9.54 -16.13
CA ASN A 95 13.00 -8.39 -15.62
C ASN A 95 13.21 -8.28 -14.12
N THR A 96 13.78 -7.19 -13.66
CA THR A 96 14.08 -6.98 -12.25
C THR A 96 12.89 -6.47 -11.45
N LEU A 97 11.89 -5.87 -12.14
CA LEU A 97 10.69 -5.33 -11.47
C LEU A 97 9.71 -6.42 -11.07
N SER A 98 9.32 -6.35 -9.82
CA SER A 98 8.41 -7.30 -9.19
C SER A 98 7.34 -6.59 -8.37
N LEU A 99 6.13 -7.17 -8.34
CA LEU A 99 5.01 -6.71 -7.54
C LEU A 99 4.68 -7.76 -6.48
N ALA A 100 4.74 -7.36 -5.21
CA ALA A 100 4.34 -8.16 -4.06
C ALA A 100 3.12 -7.54 -3.37
N LEU A 101 2.25 -8.38 -2.82
CA LEU A 101 1.19 -7.99 -1.89
C LEU A 101 1.62 -8.43 -0.48
N VAL A 102 1.74 -7.50 0.45
CA VAL A 102 2.26 -7.76 1.78
C VAL A 102 1.14 -7.61 2.80
N VAL A 103 0.81 -8.67 3.52
CA VAL A 103 -0.12 -8.60 4.64
C VAL A 103 0.60 -7.96 5.82
N VAL A 104 0.09 -6.81 6.24
CA VAL A 104 0.63 -6.01 7.35
C VAL A 104 -0.31 -6.02 8.56
N ARG A 105 -1.53 -6.53 8.38
CA ARG A 105 -2.54 -6.58 9.43
C ARG A 105 -3.63 -7.62 9.15
N ASP A 106 -4.05 -8.36 10.19
CA ASP A 106 -5.18 -9.28 10.16
C ASP A 106 -5.92 -9.28 11.51
N ASP A 107 -6.55 -8.16 11.87
CA ASP A 107 -7.20 -8.04 13.16
C ASP A 107 -8.67 -8.47 13.09
N VAL A 108 -9.08 -9.22 14.10
CA VAL A 108 -10.47 -9.56 14.35
C VAL A 108 -10.88 -9.06 15.71
N GLY A 109 -11.86 -8.17 15.74
CA GLY A 109 -12.52 -7.70 16.95
C GLY A 109 -13.89 -8.37 17.10
N ALA A 110 -14.22 -8.83 18.30
CA ALA A 110 -15.55 -9.31 18.65
C ALA A 110 -16.07 -8.54 19.88
N GLU A 111 -17.24 -7.99 19.76
CA GLU A 111 -17.90 -7.22 20.80
C GLU A 111 -19.34 -7.75 20.96
N SER A 112 -19.82 -7.78 22.21
CA SER A 112 -21.20 -8.17 22.52
C SER A 112 -21.87 -7.06 23.31
N PHE A 113 -23.09 -6.74 22.97
CA PHE A 113 -23.89 -5.74 23.66
C PHE A 113 -25.37 -6.15 23.71
N ASN A 114 -26.12 -5.64 24.68
CA ASN A 114 -27.54 -5.86 24.79
C ASN A 114 -28.31 -4.68 24.20
N ALA A 115 -29.19 -4.95 23.24
CA ALA A 115 -30.09 -3.98 22.68
C ALA A 115 -31.54 -4.44 22.92
N ALA A 116 -32.32 -3.66 23.69
CA ALA A 116 -33.72 -3.97 23.99
C ALA A 116 -33.95 -5.39 24.54
N GLY A 117 -33.05 -5.88 25.38
CA GLY A 117 -33.11 -7.24 25.97
C GLY A 117 -32.59 -8.36 25.11
N THR A 118 -32.13 -8.06 23.91
CA THR A 118 -31.51 -9.05 22.99
C THR A 118 -30.01 -8.85 22.96
N GLN A 119 -29.26 -9.93 23.15
CA GLN A 119 -27.81 -9.91 22.95
C GLN A 119 -27.48 -9.83 21.47
N ILE A 120 -26.64 -8.86 21.09
CA ILE A 120 -26.12 -8.71 19.73
C ILE A 120 -24.60 -8.87 19.79
N ASN A 121 -24.08 -9.69 18.90
CA ASN A 121 -22.66 -9.89 18.71
C ASN A 121 -22.22 -9.14 17.45
N LYS A 122 -21.17 -8.36 17.55
CA LYS A 122 -20.54 -7.66 16.43
C LYS A 122 -19.16 -8.23 16.21
N THR A 123 -18.91 -8.68 14.99
CA THR A 123 -17.57 -9.09 14.54
C THR A 123 -17.05 -8.09 13.55
N ILE A 124 -15.83 -7.63 13.75
CA ILE A 124 -15.12 -6.68 12.90
C ILE A 124 -13.87 -7.38 12.40
N VAL A 125 -13.65 -7.33 11.09
CA VAL A 125 -12.45 -7.85 10.45
C VAL A 125 -11.74 -6.70 9.73
N ASN A 126 -10.49 -6.45 10.10
CA ASN A 126 -9.63 -5.47 9.46
C ASN A 126 -8.48 -6.18 8.75
N VAL A 127 -8.34 -5.90 7.48
CA VAL A 127 -7.26 -6.44 6.65
C VAL A 127 -6.41 -5.28 6.15
N GLY A 128 -5.13 -5.34 6.44
CA GLY A 128 -4.15 -4.42 5.88
C GLY A 128 -3.24 -5.16 4.91
N ILE A 129 -3.21 -4.68 3.68
CA ILE A 129 -2.27 -5.14 2.66
C ILE A 129 -1.49 -3.93 2.17
N THR A 130 -0.19 -4.09 1.92
CA THR A 130 0.61 -3.10 1.20
C THR A 130 1.04 -3.72 -0.12
N ALA A 131 0.69 -3.08 -1.23
CA ALA A 131 1.26 -3.44 -2.52
C ALA A 131 2.64 -2.78 -2.65
N ILE A 132 3.64 -3.56 -3.02
CA ILE A 132 5.02 -3.11 -3.14
C ILE A 132 5.53 -3.46 -4.54
N LEU A 133 5.90 -2.44 -5.30
CA LEU A 133 6.67 -2.58 -6.52
C LEU A 133 8.15 -2.42 -6.16
N TYR A 134 8.96 -3.41 -6.46
CA TYR A 134 10.36 -3.43 -6.10
C TYR A 134 11.26 -3.93 -7.23
N ASP A 135 12.51 -3.56 -7.15
CA ASP A 135 13.58 -3.97 -8.03
C ASP A 135 14.54 -4.88 -7.27
N THR A 136 14.87 -6.02 -7.88
CA THR A 136 15.91 -6.89 -7.35
C THR A 136 17.23 -6.52 -7.99
N ARG A 137 18.16 -6.02 -7.18
CA ARG A 137 19.47 -5.55 -7.63
C ARG A 137 20.57 -6.45 -7.11
N MET A 138 21.56 -6.70 -7.92
CA MET A 138 22.78 -7.35 -7.47
C MET A 138 23.80 -6.28 -7.08
N ILE A 139 24.06 -6.15 -5.78
CA ILE A 139 25.03 -5.20 -5.22
C ILE A 139 26.07 -6.00 -4.44
N ASN A 140 27.34 -5.90 -4.82
CA ASN A 140 28.46 -6.65 -4.21
C ASN A 140 28.22 -8.18 -4.17
N GLY A 141 27.60 -8.75 -5.22
CA GLY A 141 27.31 -10.18 -5.32
C GLY A 141 26.14 -10.66 -4.47
N GLN A 142 25.36 -9.76 -3.88
CA GLN A 142 24.15 -10.09 -3.11
C GLN A 142 22.92 -9.46 -3.77
N ASP A 143 21.85 -10.23 -3.86
CA ASP A 143 20.56 -9.69 -4.29
C ASP A 143 19.97 -8.79 -3.21
N ARG A 144 19.63 -7.56 -3.61
CA ARG A 144 18.93 -6.58 -2.78
C ARG A 144 17.61 -6.20 -3.42
N ASN A 145 16.54 -6.32 -2.65
CA ASN A 145 15.21 -5.88 -3.08
C ASN A 145 15.01 -4.43 -2.65
N THR A 146 14.95 -3.51 -3.61
CA THR A 146 14.74 -2.09 -3.36
C THR A 146 13.33 -1.69 -3.73
N VAL A 147 12.59 -1.11 -2.79
CA VAL A 147 11.22 -0.65 -3.04
C VAL A 147 11.24 0.60 -3.91
N VAL A 148 10.56 0.53 -5.04
CA VAL A 148 10.41 1.63 -6.01
C VAL A 148 9.12 2.40 -5.75
N PHE A 149 8.04 1.67 -5.44
CA PHE A 149 6.73 2.25 -5.20
C PHE A 149 5.93 1.35 -4.26
N SER A 150 5.14 1.95 -3.40
CA SER A 150 4.21 1.19 -2.54
C SER A 150 2.96 1.99 -2.22
N PHE A 151 1.91 1.28 -1.87
CA PHE A 151 0.68 1.88 -1.38
C PHE A 151 -0.11 0.88 -0.52
N PRO A 152 -0.83 1.38 0.49
CA PRO A 152 -1.68 0.56 1.32
C PRO A 152 -3.00 0.23 0.62
N LEU A 153 -3.53 -0.95 0.94
CA LEU A 153 -4.86 -1.43 0.62
C LEU A 153 -5.52 -1.82 1.93
N VAL A 154 -6.61 -1.14 2.28
CA VAL A 154 -7.30 -1.36 3.55
C VAL A 154 -8.64 -2.02 3.30
N GLY A 155 -8.80 -3.23 3.81
CA GLY A 155 -10.08 -3.95 3.81
C GLY A 155 -10.74 -3.89 5.17
N TYR A 156 -12.04 -3.67 5.17
CA TYR A 156 -12.87 -3.66 6.37
C TYR A 156 -14.16 -4.42 6.12
N ALA A 157 -14.51 -5.30 7.04
CA ALA A 157 -15.83 -5.92 7.07
C ALA A 157 -16.36 -5.95 8.48
N GLN A 158 -17.66 -5.80 8.63
CA GLN A 158 -18.34 -6.01 9.89
C GLN A 158 -19.58 -6.87 9.68
N ARG A 159 -19.89 -7.66 10.71
CA ARG A 159 -21.10 -8.44 10.76
C ARG A 159 -21.76 -8.29 12.13
N LEU A 160 -23.07 -8.12 12.11
CA LEU A 160 -23.92 -8.12 13.29
C LEU A 160 -24.71 -9.43 13.31
N ASP A 161 -24.57 -10.19 14.35
CA ASP A 161 -25.31 -11.42 14.59
C ASP A 161 -26.10 -11.28 15.90
N GLY A 162 -27.19 -12.02 16.04
CA GLY A 162 -27.91 -12.11 17.28
C GLY A 162 -27.11 -12.84 18.35
N GLU A 163 -27.72 -13.74 19.09
CA GLU A 163 -27.07 -14.46 20.18
C GLU A 163 -25.86 -15.32 19.76
N LYS A 164 -25.81 -15.74 18.49
CA LYS A 164 -24.75 -16.56 17.94
C LYS A 164 -23.52 -15.71 17.56
N LYS A 165 -22.35 -16.08 18.06
CA LYS A 165 -21.07 -15.50 17.64
C LYS A 165 -20.70 -15.99 16.24
N CYS A 166 -20.01 -15.14 15.48
CA CYS A 166 -19.43 -15.47 14.19
C CYS A 166 -18.47 -16.65 14.32
N SER A 167 -18.63 -17.65 13.47
CA SER A 167 -17.74 -18.82 13.42
C SER A 167 -16.42 -18.47 12.73
N ASP A 168 -15.39 -19.27 12.95
CA ASP A 168 -14.10 -19.10 12.29
C ASP A 168 -14.21 -19.11 10.76
N ALA A 169 -15.08 -19.96 10.17
CA ALA A 169 -15.29 -20.01 8.74
C ALA A 169 -15.94 -18.72 8.19
N GLU A 170 -16.82 -18.12 8.96
CA GLU A 170 -17.44 -16.83 8.61
C GLU A 170 -16.42 -15.69 8.72
N ILE A 171 -15.58 -15.70 9.76
CA ILE A 171 -14.44 -14.75 9.91
C ILE A 171 -13.49 -14.87 8.73
N ASP A 172 -13.14 -16.10 8.34
CA ASP A 172 -12.26 -16.38 7.21
C ASP A 172 -12.83 -15.85 5.89
N SER A 173 -14.13 -16.04 5.69
CA SER A 173 -14.84 -15.50 4.52
C SER A 173 -14.83 -13.96 4.49
N LEU A 174 -15.09 -13.32 5.63
CA LEU A 174 -15.04 -11.86 5.78
C LEU A 174 -13.64 -11.33 5.51
N PHE A 175 -12.61 -12.01 6.02
CA PHE A 175 -11.20 -11.64 5.83
C PHE A 175 -10.80 -11.66 4.34
N ILE A 176 -11.04 -12.79 3.66
CA ILE A 176 -10.72 -12.94 2.24
C ILE A 176 -11.53 -11.94 1.40
N GLY A 177 -12.82 -11.82 1.65
CA GLY A 177 -13.70 -10.89 0.94
C GLY A 177 -13.25 -9.44 1.08
N SER A 178 -12.88 -9.01 2.27
CA SER A 178 -12.37 -7.66 2.54
C SER A 178 -11.06 -7.38 1.81
N ALA A 179 -10.14 -8.35 1.80
CA ALA A 179 -8.86 -8.23 1.11
C ALA A 179 -9.06 -8.10 -0.42
N VAL A 180 -9.92 -8.93 -1.00
CA VAL A 180 -10.24 -8.89 -2.45
C VAL A 180 -10.93 -7.59 -2.82
N THR A 181 -11.86 -7.11 -2.00
CA THR A 181 -12.54 -5.82 -2.23
C THR A 181 -11.55 -4.66 -2.18
N ALA A 182 -10.69 -4.60 -1.16
CA ALA A 182 -9.67 -3.57 -1.04
C ALA A 182 -8.72 -3.55 -2.25
N LEU A 183 -8.33 -4.73 -2.74
CA LEU A 183 -7.51 -4.84 -3.94
C LEU A 183 -8.27 -4.33 -5.18
N ARG A 184 -9.48 -4.82 -5.40
CA ARG A 184 -10.30 -4.49 -6.58
C ARG A 184 -10.56 -2.99 -6.71
N GLU A 185 -10.89 -2.34 -5.61
CA GLU A 185 -11.26 -0.93 -5.61
C GLU A 185 -10.06 0.01 -5.82
N ASN A 186 -8.85 -0.41 -5.43
CA ASN A 186 -7.73 0.50 -5.36
C ASN A 186 -6.58 0.18 -6.32
N ILE A 187 -6.36 -1.09 -6.67
CA ILE A 187 -5.13 -1.52 -7.36
C ILE A 187 -4.94 -0.81 -8.70
N VAL A 188 -5.99 -0.70 -9.50
CA VAL A 188 -5.93 -0.09 -10.83
C VAL A 188 -5.59 1.40 -10.74
N GLN A 189 -6.30 2.14 -9.89
CA GLN A 189 -6.08 3.59 -9.75
C GLN A 189 -4.67 3.90 -9.25
N ARG A 190 -4.14 3.05 -8.36
CA ARG A 190 -2.82 3.24 -7.76
C ARG A 190 -1.71 2.87 -8.74
N LEU A 191 -1.80 1.71 -9.38
CA LEU A 191 -0.79 1.26 -10.34
C LEU A 191 -0.85 2.02 -11.66
N ALA A 192 -1.99 2.58 -12.05
CA ALA A 192 -2.08 3.45 -13.24
C ALA A 192 -1.20 4.71 -13.13
N ARG A 193 -0.83 5.11 -11.92
CA ARG A 193 0.06 6.25 -11.64
C ARG A 193 1.54 5.91 -11.71
N VAL A 194 1.87 4.62 -11.75
CA VAL A 194 3.25 4.16 -11.89
C VAL A 194 3.68 4.37 -13.33
N THR A 195 4.56 5.31 -13.56
CA THR A 195 5.14 5.54 -14.87
C THR A 195 6.47 4.80 -14.96
N LEU A 196 6.47 3.68 -15.67
CA LEU A 196 7.69 2.97 -16.05
C LEU A 196 8.04 3.46 -17.45
N SER A 197 9.05 4.32 -17.56
CA SER A 197 9.52 4.81 -18.85
C SER A 197 10.83 4.15 -19.22
N ASP A 198 10.91 3.66 -20.45
CA ASP A 198 12.19 3.22 -20.99
C ASP A 198 13.08 4.43 -21.29
N ILE A 199 14.33 4.32 -20.88
CA ILE A 199 15.38 5.28 -21.17
C ILE A 199 16.32 4.63 -22.18
N PHE A 200 16.63 5.35 -23.24
CA PHE A 200 17.54 4.89 -24.27
C PHE A 200 18.84 5.67 -24.21
N GLY A 201 19.94 4.97 -24.36
CA GLY A 201 21.28 5.54 -24.44
C GLY A 201 22.15 4.78 -25.43
N THR A 202 23.45 5.05 -25.34
CA THR A 202 24.44 4.51 -26.26
C THR A 202 25.70 4.11 -25.51
N VAL A 203 26.33 3.04 -25.91
CA VAL A 203 27.66 2.64 -25.44
C VAL A 203 28.70 3.63 -25.98
N THR A 204 29.38 4.31 -25.08
CA THR A 204 30.45 5.28 -25.43
C THR A 204 31.84 4.64 -25.47
N GLN A 205 32.05 3.68 -24.55
CA GLN A 205 33.30 2.88 -24.47
C GLN A 205 32.96 1.43 -24.17
N ALA A 206 33.75 0.52 -24.64
CA ALA A 206 33.54 -0.90 -24.42
C ALA A 206 34.87 -1.64 -24.20
N SER A 207 34.82 -2.64 -23.32
CA SER A 207 35.85 -3.65 -23.07
C SER A 207 35.24 -5.02 -23.02
N ALA A 208 36.04 -6.07 -22.85
CA ALA A 208 35.53 -7.45 -22.77
C ALA A 208 34.62 -7.70 -21.56
N ALA A 209 34.79 -6.95 -20.46
CA ALA A 209 34.06 -7.16 -19.22
C ALA A 209 33.11 -6.00 -18.84
N ALA A 210 33.21 -4.84 -19.50
CA ALA A 210 32.43 -3.68 -19.16
C ALA A 210 32.15 -2.76 -20.34
N ALA A 211 31.07 -2.01 -20.26
CA ALA A 211 30.72 -0.93 -21.18
C ALA A 211 30.44 0.35 -20.40
N THR A 212 30.87 1.50 -20.92
CA THR A 212 30.43 2.79 -20.45
C THR A 212 29.26 3.27 -21.31
N VAL A 213 28.18 3.68 -20.69
CA VAL A 213 26.99 4.20 -21.36
C VAL A 213 26.79 5.68 -21.05
N ASP A 214 26.16 6.42 -21.95
CA ASP A 214 25.83 7.86 -21.81
C ASP A 214 24.58 8.13 -20.96
N LEU A 215 24.22 7.18 -20.11
CA LEU A 215 23.14 7.25 -19.13
C LEU A 215 23.72 7.24 -17.73
N GLY A 216 23.25 8.12 -16.86
CA GLY A 216 23.74 8.21 -15.49
C GLY A 216 22.64 8.55 -14.49
N ALA A 217 23.02 8.99 -13.30
CA ALA A 217 22.09 9.35 -12.23
C ALA A 217 21.06 10.42 -12.66
N THR A 218 21.43 11.35 -13.53
CA THR A 218 20.49 12.37 -14.05
C THR A 218 19.43 11.78 -14.97
N SER A 219 19.68 10.60 -15.56
CA SER A 219 18.70 9.86 -16.36
C SER A 219 17.77 8.97 -15.52
N GLY A 220 17.95 8.97 -14.21
CA GLY A 220 17.14 8.13 -13.32
C GLY A 220 17.68 6.73 -13.12
N LEU A 221 18.92 6.45 -13.51
CA LEU A 221 19.59 5.17 -13.24
C LEU A 221 20.13 5.12 -11.82
N GLU A 222 20.30 3.90 -11.31
CA GLU A 222 20.88 3.60 -10.00
C GLU A 222 21.89 2.45 -10.07
N GLU A 223 22.80 2.38 -9.11
CA GLU A 223 23.76 1.28 -9.00
C GLU A 223 23.05 -0.07 -8.81
N GLY A 224 23.60 -1.15 -9.41
CA GLY A 224 23.01 -2.48 -9.40
C GLY A 224 21.85 -2.68 -10.38
N GLN A 225 21.38 -1.64 -11.06
CA GLN A 225 20.29 -1.71 -12.03
C GLN A 225 20.75 -2.40 -13.32
N ARG A 226 19.84 -3.13 -13.98
CA ARG A 226 20.09 -3.76 -15.27
C ARG A 226 19.95 -2.79 -16.44
N VAL A 227 20.84 -2.95 -17.40
CA VAL A 227 20.83 -2.25 -18.69
C VAL A 227 20.84 -3.29 -19.81
N TYR A 228 19.96 -3.15 -20.77
CA TYR A 228 19.82 -4.05 -21.91
C TYR A 228 20.55 -3.51 -23.14
N PHE A 229 21.41 -4.32 -23.74
CA PHE A 229 22.07 -4.01 -24.99
C PHE A 229 21.17 -4.42 -26.15
N LEU A 230 21.05 -3.55 -27.16
CA LEU A 230 20.15 -3.71 -28.27
C LEU A 230 20.93 -3.83 -29.60
N ALA A 231 20.61 -4.84 -30.39
CA ALA A 231 21.04 -4.94 -31.78
C ALA A 231 19.83 -4.98 -32.69
N ALA A 232 19.75 -4.08 -33.66
CA ALA A 232 18.57 -3.92 -34.53
C ALA A 232 17.24 -3.82 -33.75
N GLY A 233 17.26 -3.09 -32.59
CA GLY A 233 16.10 -2.92 -31.72
C GLY A 233 15.76 -4.11 -30.84
N LYS A 234 16.42 -5.25 -31.01
CA LYS A 234 16.21 -6.46 -30.20
C LYS A 234 17.24 -6.56 -29.08
N LYS A 235 16.79 -6.99 -27.91
CA LYS A 235 17.65 -7.30 -26.77
C LYS A 235 18.58 -8.45 -27.10
N VAL A 236 19.89 -8.25 -26.94
CA VAL A 236 20.93 -9.25 -27.21
C VAL A 236 21.71 -9.64 -25.96
N ALA A 237 21.79 -8.78 -24.96
CA ALA A 237 22.39 -9.04 -23.66
C ALA A 237 21.83 -8.11 -22.59
N ALA A 238 22.06 -8.45 -21.33
CA ALA A 238 21.82 -7.59 -20.18
C ALA A 238 23.10 -7.47 -19.36
N GLY A 239 23.41 -6.27 -18.90
CA GLY A 239 24.51 -6.00 -17.98
C GLY A 239 24.01 -5.31 -16.72
N THR A 240 24.88 -5.19 -15.72
CA THR A 240 24.56 -4.57 -14.41
C THR A 240 25.39 -3.32 -14.22
N ILE A 241 24.78 -2.23 -13.75
CA ILE A 241 25.50 -0.98 -13.42
C ILE A 241 26.36 -1.22 -12.18
N VAL A 242 27.67 -1.16 -12.33
CA VAL A 242 28.62 -1.33 -11.23
C VAL A 242 29.22 -0.02 -10.75
N LYS A 243 29.12 1.05 -11.54
CA LYS A 243 29.55 2.39 -11.15
C LYS A 243 28.64 3.42 -11.82
N LEU A 244 28.11 4.32 -11.02
CA LEU A 244 27.19 5.35 -11.47
C LEU A 244 27.85 6.73 -11.37
N GLY A 245 27.94 7.41 -12.50
CA GLY A 245 28.30 8.82 -12.59
C GLY A 245 27.08 9.71 -12.80
N LYS A 246 27.27 11.02 -12.82
CA LYS A 246 26.18 11.98 -13.01
C LYS A 246 25.48 11.80 -14.38
N LYS A 247 26.26 11.65 -15.47
CA LYS A 247 25.76 11.54 -16.85
C LYS A 247 26.17 10.25 -17.55
N SER A 248 26.90 9.36 -16.89
CA SER A 248 27.37 8.11 -17.47
C SER A 248 27.36 7.01 -16.40
N ALA A 249 27.31 5.76 -16.84
CA ALA A 249 27.43 4.60 -15.97
C ALA A 249 28.37 3.57 -16.59
N VAL A 250 29.05 2.83 -15.72
CA VAL A 250 29.82 1.65 -16.11
C VAL A 250 28.94 0.43 -15.88
N VAL A 251 28.74 -0.35 -16.92
CA VAL A 251 27.90 -1.53 -16.94
C VAL A 251 28.80 -2.76 -17.08
N GLU A 252 28.79 -3.64 -16.10
CA GLU A 252 29.40 -4.97 -16.21
C GLU A 252 28.60 -5.81 -17.21
N VAL A 253 29.29 -6.48 -18.11
CA VAL A 253 28.64 -7.28 -19.15
C VAL A 253 28.84 -8.77 -18.91
N PRO A 254 27.90 -9.62 -19.34
CA PRO A 254 28.03 -11.07 -19.15
C PRO A 254 29.16 -11.63 -19.99
N ASN A 255 29.79 -12.70 -19.49
CA ASN A 255 30.83 -13.41 -20.21
C ASN A 255 30.34 -13.86 -21.61
N GLY A 256 31.20 -13.69 -22.61
CA GLY A 256 30.90 -14.05 -23.98
C GLY A 256 30.15 -13.01 -24.80
N PHE A 257 29.74 -11.89 -24.19
CA PHE A 257 29.15 -10.76 -24.89
C PHE A 257 30.21 -9.66 -25.09
N ALA A 258 30.34 -9.16 -26.31
CA ALA A 258 31.26 -8.08 -26.66
C ALA A 258 30.46 -6.84 -27.07
N PRO A 259 30.25 -5.88 -26.17
CA PRO A 259 29.62 -4.62 -26.51
C PRO A 259 30.50 -3.81 -27.46
N ARG A 260 29.89 -2.94 -28.26
CA ARG A 260 30.63 -2.08 -29.21
C ARG A 260 30.22 -0.62 -28.97
N PRO A 261 31.16 0.33 -29.09
CA PRO A 261 30.79 1.75 -29.10
C PRO A 261 29.72 2.02 -30.17
N GLY A 262 28.76 2.87 -29.86
CA GLY A 262 27.61 3.15 -30.71
C GLY A 262 26.43 2.17 -30.57
N MET A 263 26.61 1.04 -29.89
CA MET A 263 25.50 0.12 -29.61
C MET A 263 24.44 0.80 -28.74
N LYS A 264 23.16 0.65 -29.08
CA LYS A 264 22.07 1.17 -28.29
C LYS A 264 21.85 0.36 -27.03
N VAL A 265 21.49 1.06 -25.98
CA VAL A 265 21.11 0.46 -24.70
C VAL A 265 19.74 0.96 -24.27
N ARG A 266 19.03 0.13 -23.50
CA ARG A 266 17.77 0.44 -22.87
C ARG A 266 17.86 0.14 -21.37
N ALA A 267 17.32 1.04 -20.56
CA ALA A 267 17.09 0.81 -19.15
C ALA A 267 15.68 1.31 -18.79
N THR A 268 15.11 0.84 -17.70
CA THR A 268 13.82 1.35 -17.21
C THR A 268 14.08 2.42 -16.16
N ASN A 269 13.45 3.59 -16.31
CA ASN A 269 13.48 4.61 -15.27
C ASN A 269 12.64 4.12 -14.09
N MET A 270 13.30 3.85 -12.99
CA MET A 270 12.69 3.34 -11.76
C MET A 270 12.47 4.43 -10.73
N ARG A 271 12.79 5.68 -11.04
CA ARG A 271 12.44 6.76 -10.13
C ARG A 271 10.93 6.87 -10.08
N ALA A 272 10.39 6.72 -8.89
CA ALA A 272 9.03 7.17 -8.63
C ALA A 272 8.87 8.57 -9.26
N SER A 273 7.80 8.78 -10.00
CA SER A 273 7.53 10.02 -10.73
C SER A 273 7.45 11.27 -9.83
N SER A 274 7.61 11.11 -8.53
CA SER A 274 7.57 12.15 -7.50
C SER A 274 8.83 12.10 -6.63
N GLU A 275 9.51 13.23 -6.52
CA GLU A 275 10.55 13.43 -5.50
C GLU A 275 9.96 13.49 -4.08
N GLU A 276 8.63 13.49 -3.94
CA GLU A 276 7.92 13.59 -2.68
C GLU A 276 7.60 12.22 -2.11
N THR A 277 8.50 11.70 -1.27
CA THR A 277 8.30 10.43 -0.57
C THR A 277 7.91 10.67 0.88
N PHE A 278 6.77 10.11 1.28
CA PHE A 278 6.22 10.19 2.64
C PHE A 278 6.30 8.82 3.32
N GLN A 279 6.52 8.83 4.63
CA GLN A 279 6.44 7.63 5.45
C GLN A 279 5.89 7.98 6.83
N VAL A 280 4.85 7.28 7.28
CA VAL A 280 4.44 7.36 8.68
C VAL A 280 5.44 6.58 9.52
N VAL A 281 6.24 7.31 10.29
CA VAL A 281 7.33 6.74 11.09
C VAL A 281 6.92 6.50 12.53
N GLU A 282 5.92 7.21 13.00
CA GLU A 282 5.46 7.14 14.38
C GLU A 282 3.97 7.44 14.50
N VAL A 283 3.29 6.71 15.37
CA VAL A 283 1.96 7.05 15.88
C VAL A 283 2.00 6.96 17.39
N ARG A 284 1.57 8.01 18.05
CA ARG A 284 1.47 8.09 19.52
C ARG A 284 0.02 8.22 19.95
N VAL A 285 -0.27 7.77 21.16
CA VAL A 285 -1.54 8.01 21.86
C VAL A 285 -1.21 8.72 23.17
N SER A 286 -1.10 10.05 23.12
CA SER A 286 -0.66 10.86 24.27
C SER A 286 -1.76 11.03 25.32
N SER A 287 -3.01 10.93 24.93
CA SER A 287 -4.15 11.05 25.85
C SER A 287 -4.37 9.78 26.66
N ARG A 288 -4.37 9.87 27.99
CA ARG A 288 -4.70 8.74 28.89
C ARG A 288 -6.09 8.17 28.65
N LYS A 289 -7.08 9.02 28.31
CA LYS A 289 -8.44 8.56 27.99
C LYS A 289 -8.45 7.83 26.67
N ALA A 290 -7.75 8.34 25.66
CA ALA A 290 -7.61 7.68 24.36
C ALA A 290 -6.90 6.33 24.48
N ALA A 291 -5.82 6.24 25.25
CA ALA A 291 -5.05 5.00 25.44
C ALA A 291 -5.87 3.87 26.13
N LYS A 292 -6.84 4.23 26.97
CA LYS A 292 -7.76 3.26 27.57
C LYS A 292 -8.77 2.69 26.57
N LEU A 293 -9.23 3.49 25.61
CA LEU A 293 -10.20 3.09 24.59
C LEU A 293 -9.52 2.44 23.39
N PHE A 294 -8.35 2.93 23.04
CA PHE A 294 -7.57 2.56 21.88
C PHE A 294 -6.13 2.25 22.28
N PRO A 295 -5.83 0.99 22.62
CA PRO A 295 -4.45 0.58 22.86
C PRO A 295 -3.54 0.96 21.67
N GLN A 296 -2.37 1.51 21.97
CA GLN A 296 -1.46 2.04 20.94
C GLN A 296 -1.04 1.00 19.91
N GLU A 297 -0.82 -0.23 20.36
CA GLU A 297 -0.47 -1.38 19.54
C GLU A 297 -1.55 -1.76 18.52
N VAL A 298 -2.80 -1.38 18.77
CA VAL A 298 -3.93 -1.63 17.87
C VAL A 298 -4.20 -0.43 16.98
N ILE A 299 -4.37 0.75 17.59
CA ILE A 299 -4.78 1.94 16.84
C ILE A 299 -3.62 2.56 16.05
N GLY A 300 -2.38 2.41 16.53
CA GLY A 300 -1.21 2.97 15.88
C GLY A 300 -1.04 2.48 14.43
N PRO A 301 -0.92 1.16 14.18
CA PRO A 301 -0.85 0.63 12.82
C PRO A 301 -2.05 1.00 11.97
N GLN A 302 -3.25 1.04 12.55
CA GLN A 302 -4.48 1.41 11.87
C GLN A 302 -4.46 2.87 11.38
N ALA A 303 -4.17 3.80 12.26
CA ALA A 303 -4.11 5.22 11.93
C ALA A 303 -3.02 5.51 10.90
N ALA A 304 -1.86 4.86 11.03
CA ALA A 304 -0.77 4.95 10.07
C ALA A 304 -1.20 4.49 8.68
N GLN A 305 -1.92 3.36 8.61
CA GLN A 305 -2.40 2.80 7.35
C GLN A 305 -3.50 3.67 6.72
N TRP A 306 -4.44 4.18 7.50
CA TRP A 306 -5.46 5.11 7.01
C TRP A 306 -4.84 6.39 6.45
N PHE A 307 -3.96 7.03 7.23
CA PHE A 307 -3.27 8.25 6.80
C PHE A 307 -2.51 8.03 5.49
N SER A 308 -1.74 6.95 5.41
CA SER A 308 -0.99 6.56 4.21
C SER A 308 -1.92 6.31 3.01
N ASN A 309 -3.06 5.66 3.24
CA ASN A 309 -4.07 5.42 2.21
C ASN A 309 -4.62 6.74 1.66
N PHE A 310 -5.10 7.62 2.53
CA PHE A 310 -5.66 8.90 2.12
C PHE A 310 -4.65 9.83 1.48
N LEU A 311 -3.39 9.80 1.93
CA LEU A 311 -2.31 10.57 1.34
C LEU A 311 -1.99 10.09 -0.09
N THR A 312 -2.06 8.77 -0.32
CA THR A 312 -1.87 8.17 -1.64
C THR A 312 -3.02 8.49 -2.60
N ASP A 313 -4.26 8.66 -2.11
CA ASP A 313 -5.44 8.95 -2.96
C ASP A 313 -5.30 10.23 -3.77
N ARG A 314 -4.52 11.18 -3.32
CA ARG A 314 -4.36 12.49 -3.96
C ARG A 314 -3.46 12.52 -5.19
N GLY A 315 -2.73 11.45 -5.47
CA GLY A 315 -1.84 11.36 -6.63
C GLY A 315 -0.54 12.17 -6.48
N GLY A 316 0.47 11.81 -7.26
CA GLY A 316 1.76 12.51 -7.28
C GLY A 316 2.68 12.26 -6.08
N LYS A 317 2.19 11.64 -5.00
CA LYS A 317 2.96 11.34 -3.78
C LYS A 317 3.26 9.85 -3.70
N VAL A 318 4.50 9.52 -3.35
CA VAL A 318 4.93 8.15 -3.05
C VAL A 318 4.85 7.96 -1.55
N VAL A 319 4.04 7.00 -1.12
CA VAL A 319 3.91 6.67 0.30
C VAL A 319 4.62 5.35 0.55
N LEU A 320 5.68 5.40 1.34
CA LEU A 320 6.44 4.22 1.72
C LEU A 320 5.69 3.42 2.80
N PRO A 321 5.94 2.10 2.93
CA PRO A 321 5.36 1.30 3.99
C PRO A 321 5.57 1.94 5.35
N SER A 322 4.52 1.98 6.18
CA SER A 322 4.60 2.57 7.53
C SER A 322 5.57 1.78 8.40
N ARG A 323 6.33 2.50 9.25
CA ARG A 323 7.15 1.86 10.29
C ARG A 323 6.35 1.39 11.50
N VAL A 324 5.11 1.80 11.61
CA VAL A 324 4.27 1.49 12.76
C VAL A 324 3.65 0.12 12.59
N GLY A 325 3.88 -0.77 13.56
CA GLY A 325 3.33 -2.13 13.60
C GLY A 325 4.11 -3.18 12.78
N GLY A 326 5.25 -2.81 12.18
CA GLY A 326 6.16 -3.74 11.50
C GLY A 326 7.48 -3.92 12.24
N GLU A 327 8.11 -5.07 12.07
CA GLU A 327 9.49 -5.25 12.52
C GLU A 327 10.44 -4.64 11.49
N TRP A 328 11.01 -3.52 11.86
CA TRP A 328 12.01 -2.82 11.08
C TRP A 328 13.40 -3.14 11.62
N ASP A 329 14.32 -3.38 10.70
CA ASP A 329 15.72 -3.51 11.06
C ASP A 329 16.19 -2.18 11.68
N GLN A 330 16.54 -2.21 12.95
CA GLN A 330 17.07 -1.06 13.69
C GLN A 330 18.52 -0.76 13.34
N SER A 331 19.07 -1.39 12.28
CA SER A 331 20.38 -1.01 11.74
C SER A 331 20.43 0.48 11.42
N ALA A 332 21.62 1.06 11.40
CA ALA A 332 21.89 2.49 11.42
C ALA A 332 21.13 3.40 10.44
N THR A 333 20.45 2.84 9.44
CA THR A 333 19.64 3.59 8.47
C THR A 333 18.14 3.50 8.71
N GLY A 334 17.62 2.47 9.45
CA GLY A 334 16.20 2.27 9.71
C GLY A 334 15.33 2.14 8.45
N THR A 335 15.93 1.77 7.32
CA THR A 335 15.30 1.75 6.00
C THR A 335 15.10 0.35 5.44
N ALA A 336 15.45 -0.70 6.20
CA ALA A 336 15.26 -2.09 5.80
C ALA A 336 14.17 -2.77 6.60
N PHE A 337 13.47 -3.71 5.99
CA PHE A 337 12.46 -4.57 6.60
C PHE A 337 12.50 -5.96 5.99
N THR A 338 11.91 -6.92 6.70
CA THR A 338 11.87 -8.31 6.27
C THR A 338 10.45 -8.70 5.87
N LEU A 339 10.33 -9.43 4.79
CA LEU A 339 9.11 -10.10 4.36
C LEU A 339 9.32 -11.61 4.43
N VAL A 340 8.29 -12.31 4.85
CA VAL A 340 8.28 -13.77 4.91
C VAL A 340 7.39 -14.31 3.81
N ASP A 341 7.93 -15.19 2.96
CA ASP A 341 7.16 -15.88 1.95
C ASP A 341 6.33 -17.04 2.51
N ARG A 342 5.59 -17.71 1.64
CA ARG A 342 4.78 -18.88 1.99
C ARG A 342 5.58 -20.04 2.59
N GLY A 343 6.83 -20.20 2.20
CA GLY A 343 7.75 -21.23 2.67
C GLY A 343 8.37 -20.92 4.01
N GLY A 344 8.19 -19.67 4.49
CA GLY A 344 8.83 -19.18 5.69
C GLY A 344 10.23 -18.62 5.44
N LEU A 345 10.64 -18.47 4.18
CA LEU A 345 11.89 -17.84 3.83
C LEU A 345 11.79 -16.34 4.01
N GLU A 346 12.78 -15.77 4.64
CA GLU A 346 12.90 -14.33 4.90
C GLU A 346 13.60 -13.64 3.74
N HIS A 347 12.98 -12.57 3.27
CA HIS A 347 13.50 -11.72 2.20
C HIS A 347 13.70 -10.31 2.75
N ARG A 348 14.91 -9.79 2.61
CA ARG A 348 15.23 -8.42 3.03
C ARG A 348 14.88 -7.44 1.92
N PHE A 349 14.21 -6.35 2.31
CA PHE A 349 13.83 -5.24 1.46
C PHE A 349 14.44 -3.96 1.98
N GLU A 350 14.85 -3.08 1.07
CA GLU A 350 15.38 -1.77 1.39
C GLU A 350 14.45 -0.69 0.85
N LEU A 351 14.25 0.36 1.65
CA LEU A 351 13.52 1.56 1.25
C LEU A 351 14.50 2.70 1.04
N PRO A 352 14.25 3.58 0.05
CA PRO A 352 14.90 4.87 0.05
C PRO A 352 14.49 5.63 1.33
N PRO A 353 15.36 6.46 1.91
CA PRO A 353 14.99 7.29 3.05
C PRO A 353 13.82 8.20 2.65
N PRO A 354 12.77 8.31 3.48
CA PRO A 354 11.65 9.19 3.19
C PRO A 354 12.11 10.65 3.23
N ARG A 355 11.72 11.43 2.24
CA ARG A 355 11.95 12.88 2.27
C ARG A 355 11.13 13.55 3.37
N TYR A 356 9.92 13.02 3.60
CA TYR A 356 8.95 13.55 4.55
C TYR A 356 8.51 12.48 5.56
N PRO A 357 9.25 12.30 6.67
CA PRO A 357 8.78 11.47 7.78
C PRO A 357 7.58 12.14 8.45
N VAL A 358 6.51 11.38 8.68
CA VAL A 358 5.25 11.81 9.28
C VAL A 358 5.09 11.19 10.65
N SER A 359 4.76 12.01 11.65
CA SER A 359 4.34 11.55 12.97
C SER A 359 2.88 11.94 13.22
N LEU A 360 2.11 11.02 13.76
CA LEU A 360 0.72 11.21 14.17
C LEU A 360 0.64 11.09 15.69
N ASP A 361 -0.16 11.95 16.34
CA ASP A 361 -0.41 11.86 17.77
C ASP A 361 -1.90 12.03 18.07
N LEU A 362 -2.52 11.00 18.64
CA LEU A 362 -3.89 11.05 19.16
C LEU A 362 -3.86 11.77 20.51
N THR A 363 -4.03 13.09 20.47
CA THR A 363 -3.88 13.99 21.62
C THR A 363 -5.07 14.02 22.53
N GLY A 364 -6.28 13.64 22.05
CA GLY A 364 -7.46 13.65 22.87
C GLY A 364 -8.65 12.87 22.31
N VAL A 365 -9.46 12.38 23.24
CA VAL A 365 -10.82 11.92 22.99
C VAL A 365 -11.74 12.43 24.10
N SER A 366 -12.97 12.77 23.76
CA SER A 366 -13.99 13.20 24.71
C SER A 366 -15.35 12.66 24.32
N SER A 367 -16.09 12.22 25.33
CA SER A 367 -17.51 11.92 25.23
C SER A 367 -18.23 12.61 26.36
N LYS A 368 -19.34 13.24 26.09
CA LYS A 368 -20.14 13.95 27.07
C LYS A 368 -21.63 13.81 26.73
N VAL A 369 -22.41 13.44 27.72
CA VAL A 369 -23.88 13.53 27.63
C VAL A 369 -24.27 15.01 27.73
N THR A 370 -24.98 15.50 26.74
CA THR A 370 -25.44 16.88 26.64
C THR A 370 -26.89 17.02 27.04
N GLU A 371 -27.69 16.00 26.74
CA GLU A 371 -29.12 15.93 27.11
C GLU A 371 -29.45 14.49 27.50
N SER A 372 -30.40 14.30 28.39
CA SER A 372 -30.81 12.99 28.90
C SER A 372 -32.29 12.98 29.19
N ASN A 373 -32.98 11.92 28.77
CA ASN A 373 -34.35 11.60 29.16
C ASN A 373 -34.43 10.18 29.70
N ASP A 374 -35.61 9.65 29.99
CA ASP A 374 -35.76 8.31 30.59
C ASP A 374 -35.24 7.16 29.74
N VAL A 375 -35.22 7.32 28.41
CA VAL A 375 -34.87 6.26 27.43
C VAL A 375 -33.54 6.53 26.73
N ASN A 376 -33.26 7.80 26.42
CA ASN A 376 -32.15 8.19 25.56
C ASN A 376 -31.26 9.24 26.18
N ASP A 377 -30.01 9.21 25.78
CA ASP A 377 -29.02 10.26 26.04
C ASP A 377 -28.51 10.84 24.71
N VAL A 378 -28.40 12.15 24.62
CA VAL A 378 -27.70 12.82 23.52
C VAL A 378 -26.24 12.96 23.92
N CYS A 379 -25.38 12.26 23.21
CA CYS A 379 -23.94 12.23 23.47
C CYS A 379 -23.18 13.04 22.43
N MET A 380 -22.27 13.88 22.87
CA MET A 380 -21.30 14.57 22.01
C MET A 380 -19.96 13.87 22.10
N PHE A 381 -19.40 13.50 20.96
CA PHE A 381 -18.10 12.86 20.82
C PHE A 381 -17.11 13.80 20.14
N LYS A 382 -15.85 13.78 20.58
CA LYS A 382 -14.78 14.58 20.00
C LYS A 382 -13.47 13.79 19.98
N VAL A 383 -12.70 13.97 18.91
CA VAL A 383 -11.36 13.40 18.73
C VAL A 383 -10.40 14.50 18.29
N TRP A 384 -9.16 14.46 18.77
CA TRP A 384 -8.08 15.36 18.37
C TRP A 384 -6.89 14.54 17.87
N LEU A 385 -6.37 14.91 16.71
CA LEU A 385 -5.22 14.29 16.07
C LEU A 385 -4.24 15.37 15.64
N LYS A 386 -2.99 15.26 16.10
CA LYS A 386 -1.90 16.13 15.70
C LYS A 386 -1.07 15.43 14.62
N VAL A 387 -0.76 16.15 13.56
CA VAL A 387 0.12 15.70 12.46
C VAL A 387 1.37 16.57 12.44
N SER A 388 2.53 15.96 12.38
CA SER A 388 3.80 16.63 12.31
C SER A 388 4.64 16.07 11.15
N ILE A 389 5.19 16.99 10.32
CA ILE A 389 6.11 16.69 9.22
C ILE A 389 7.27 17.67 9.32
N PRO A 390 8.28 17.36 10.15
CA PRO A 390 9.34 18.32 10.50
C PRO A 390 10.11 18.88 9.31
N ALA A 391 10.35 18.03 8.29
CA ALA A 391 11.05 18.45 7.07
C ALA A 391 10.33 19.57 6.29
N MET A 392 9.04 19.74 6.52
CA MET A 392 8.19 20.78 5.92
C MET A 392 7.85 21.90 6.90
N LYS A 393 8.35 21.82 8.12
CA LYS A 393 7.97 22.71 9.23
C LYS A 393 6.45 22.72 9.45
N TYR A 394 5.80 21.60 9.14
CA TYR A 394 4.37 21.44 9.28
C TYR A 394 4.04 20.76 10.60
N GLU A 395 3.21 21.42 11.40
CA GLU A 395 2.63 20.87 12.61
C GLU A 395 1.23 21.45 12.78
N LYS A 396 0.23 20.58 12.82
CA LYS A 396 -1.16 21.00 12.96
C LYS A 396 -1.97 19.99 13.75
N GLU A 397 -2.81 20.50 14.64
CA GLU A 397 -3.81 19.70 15.33
C GLU A 397 -5.16 19.82 14.63
N PHE A 398 -5.77 18.69 14.41
CA PHE A 398 -7.08 18.54 13.81
C PHE A 398 -8.07 18.05 14.85
N ASN A 399 -9.34 18.39 14.68
CA ASN A 399 -10.41 17.83 15.50
C ASN A 399 -11.62 17.46 14.64
N ALA A 400 -12.36 16.48 15.12
CA ALA A 400 -13.67 16.10 14.61
C ALA A 400 -14.63 15.91 15.77
N PHE A 401 -15.89 16.15 15.54
CA PHE A 401 -16.95 15.94 16.52
C PHE A 401 -18.21 15.39 15.84
N SER A 402 -18.98 14.63 16.60
CA SER A 402 -20.33 14.19 16.23
C SER A 402 -21.26 14.31 17.45
N SER A 403 -22.54 14.34 17.18
CA SER A 403 -23.59 14.25 18.22
C SER A 403 -24.53 13.12 17.83
N LYS A 404 -24.84 12.25 18.78
CA LYS A 404 -25.66 11.06 18.52
C LYS A 404 -26.61 10.81 19.70
N THR A 405 -27.84 10.47 19.39
CA THR A 405 -28.82 10.02 20.39
C THR A 405 -28.64 8.52 20.61
N LEU A 406 -28.33 8.12 21.81
CA LEU A 406 -28.09 6.74 22.21
C LEU A 406 -29.12 6.26 23.20
N VAL A 407 -29.55 5.02 23.10
CA VAL A 407 -30.39 4.36 24.09
C VAL A 407 -29.57 4.13 25.37
N LYS A 408 -30.12 4.41 26.51
CA LYS A 408 -29.47 4.15 27.81
C LYS A 408 -29.11 2.66 27.94
N GLY A 409 -27.90 2.38 28.42
CA GLY A 409 -27.36 1.03 28.58
C GLY A 409 -26.44 0.54 27.43
N VAL A 410 -26.47 1.22 26.25
CA VAL A 410 -25.54 0.88 25.13
C VAL A 410 -24.42 1.90 24.93
N GLN A 411 -24.32 2.89 25.80
CA GLN A 411 -23.42 4.06 25.65
C GLN A 411 -21.94 3.68 25.50
N SER A 412 -21.45 2.75 26.32
CA SER A 412 -20.00 2.40 26.30
C SER A 412 -19.56 1.72 25.00
N PHE A 413 -20.46 0.96 24.39
CA PHE A 413 -20.20 0.29 23.11
C PHE A 413 -20.23 1.31 21.95
N GLU A 414 -21.26 2.15 21.91
CA GLU A 414 -21.39 3.16 20.87
C GLU A 414 -20.33 4.26 20.99
N GLU A 415 -19.88 4.59 22.22
CA GLU A 415 -18.79 5.54 22.44
C GLU A 415 -17.53 5.13 21.67
N LYS A 416 -17.11 3.88 21.80
CA LYS A 416 -15.90 3.38 21.14
C LYS A 416 -16.03 3.41 19.63
N ASN A 417 -17.17 2.95 19.10
CA ASN A 417 -17.42 2.94 17.65
C ASN A 417 -17.43 4.36 17.08
N GLU A 418 -18.15 5.27 17.71
CA GLU A 418 -18.28 6.64 17.23
C GLU A 418 -16.94 7.38 17.26
N LEU A 419 -16.15 7.20 18.31
CA LEU A 419 -14.81 7.79 18.40
C LEU A 419 -13.84 7.17 17.38
N PHE A 420 -14.01 5.90 17.05
CA PHE A 420 -13.23 5.23 16.02
C PHE A 420 -13.57 5.76 14.61
N ASP A 421 -14.85 5.93 14.30
CA ASP A 421 -15.32 6.50 13.04
C ASP A 421 -14.88 7.96 12.90
N LEU A 422 -14.92 8.73 13.98
CA LEU A 422 -14.41 10.10 14.01
C LEU A 422 -12.89 10.14 13.77
N LEU A 423 -12.13 9.22 14.36
CA LEU A 423 -10.68 9.13 14.12
C LEU A 423 -10.37 8.79 12.68
N TYR A 424 -11.13 7.87 12.07
CA TYR A 424 -11.00 7.55 10.63
C TYR A 424 -11.25 8.79 9.77
N GLN A 425 -12.37 9.51 9.99
CA GLN A 425 -12.71 10.73 9.27
C GLN A 425 -11.65 11.83 9.49
N LEU A 426 -11.17 11.95 10.72
CA LEU A 426 -10.14 12.93 11.08
C LEU A 426 -8.80 12.63 10.41
N THR A 427 -8.43 11.36 10.33
CA THR A 427 -7.24 10.91 9.62
C THR A 427 -7.34 11.23 8.13
N ALA A 428 -8.51 11.03 7.52
CA ALA A 428 -8.77 11.40 6.14
C ALA A 428 -8.68 12.91 5.92
N LYS A 429 -9.29 13.70 6.83
CA LYS A 429 -9.20 15.17 6.80
C LYS A 429 -7.76 15.65 6.92
N ALA A 430 -7.03 15.13 7.89
CA ALA A 430 -5.64 15.49 8.13
C ALA A 430 -4.72 15.16 6.94
N ALA A 431 -4.86 13.97 6.34
CA ALA A 431 -4.13 13.62 5.12
C ALA A 431 -4.50 14.50 3.92
N ARG A 432 -5.74 14.97 3.86
CA ARG A 432 -6.20 15.90 2.83
C ARG A 432 -5.66 17.32 3.02
N GLU A 433 -5.62 17.82 4.22
CA GLU A 433 -5.18 19.16 4.53
C GLU A 433 -3.67 19.27 4.73
N ALA A 434 -2.97 18.14 4.91
CA ALA A 434 -1.52 18.08 4.77
C ALA A 434 -1.10 18.31 3.31
N GLU A 435 -1.85 19.17 2.59
CA GLU A 435 -1.47 19.69 1.30
C GLU A 435 -0.23 20.54 1.44
N ILE A 436 0.76 19.99 0.94
CA ILE A 436 2.04 20.66 0.90
C ILE A 436 2.52 20.57 -0.52
#